data_6543a4f0783888c9acbb6f49f3bc6172
#
_entry.id   6543a4f0783888c9acbb6f49f3bc6172
#
_cell.length_a   1.000
_cell.length_b   1.000
_cell.length_c   1.000
_cell.angle_alpha   90.00
_cell.angle_beta   90.00
_cell.angle_gamma   90.00
#
_symmetry.space_group_name_H-M   'P 1'
#
loop_
_entity.id
_entity.type
_entity.pdbx_description
1 polymer ?
#
loop_
_entity_poly.entity_id
_entity_poly.type
_entity_poly.pdbx_seq_one_letter_code
_entity_poly.pdbx_strand_id
1 'polypeptide(L)'
;MNLPILTRVYFVGYNIFVELCFNSRISDYVGYGKVGYNMAFSLKGIKLPHRKNTAGMSAVRMPAPKMVTLLTSMHVGKPAKPVVKVGDTVSVGTLIAEQDGMISSPVYSSVSGTVKSIADAVISNGKAVPAITIESDGNMTSDESIAAPQINNKEDFIEAVKKSGIVGLGGAGFPTYVKFATDKKIDTLVINGAECEPYITSDSVTMVDRADDILFAIETADRYFNFEKIVIGIEKNKSAAITKMKEIAVKNNKIKVVVLPSVYPQGGEKVLVYNTVGRVISAGKLPADVGCIVCNSSTMANIARYIKTGMPLVEKVITVDGGAVKEPKNVIAPIGTPVGDVFDFCGGFKCDPEKVLYGGPMMGIAVPDLSVPVLKQTNAILALDKKETNTSKTTACIRCGKCTNTCPFGLNPAGISKAYKNDDVEMLEKLGADICMLCGCCSFVCPAKRPLAETNVLAKNRLMAERAKKKEGNA
;
A
#
# COMPACT_ATOMS: atom_id res chain seq x y z
N MET A 1 -18.89 -27.21 30.77
CA MET A 1 -19.07 -26.73 29.41
C MET A 1 -17.91 -25.80 29.12
N ASN A 2 -16.88 -26.31 28.45
CA ASN A 2 -15.63 -25.59 28.14
C ASN A 2 -15.81 -24.85 26.83
N LEU A 3 -15.76 -23.52 26.90
CA LEU A 3 -15.62 -22.66 25.74
C LEU A 3 -14.17 -22.74 25.24
N PRO A 4 -13.92 -22.88 23.94
CA PRO A 4 -12.57 -22.89 23.42
C PRO A 4 -11.95 -21.50 23.46
N ILE A 5 -10.69 -21.46 23.84
CA ILE A 5 -9.83 -20.32 23.93
C ILE A 5 -9.73 -19.64 22.55
N LEU A 6 -10.34 -18.48 22.40
CA LEU A 6 -10.13 -17.56 21.30
C LEU A 6 -8.66 -17.14 21.28
N THR A 7 -7.92 -17.66 20.31
CA THR A 7 -6.55 -17.20 20.00
C THR A 7 -6.63 -15.74 19.57
N ARG A 8 -6.26 -14.82 20.46
CA ARG A 8 -6.12 -13.39 20.16
C ARG A 8 -5.07 -13.22 19.07
N VAL A 9 -5.53 -12.97 17.85
CA VAL A 9 -4.65 -12.51 16.77
C VAL A 9 -4.45 -11.02 16.98
N TYR A 10 -3.24 -10.62 17.39
CA TYR A 10 -2.87 -9.21 17.49
C TYR A 10 -2.58 -8.65 16.11
N PHE A 11 -3.45 -7.77 15.64
CA PHE A 11 -3.24 -6.97 14.44
C PHE A 11 -2.52 -5.68 14.82
N VAL A 12 -1.39 -5.45 14.21
CA VAL A 12 -0.66 -4.20 14.37
C VAL A 12 -0.72 -3.46 13.03
N GLY A 13 -1.56 -2.45 12.99
CA GLY A 13 -1.74 -1.61 11.81
C GLY A 13 -0.65 -0.54 11.67
N TYR A 14 -0.45 -0.11 10.46
CA TYR A 14 0.61 0.79 9.96
C TYR A 14 0.57 2.25 10.46
N ASN A 15 -0.29 2.62 11.40
CA ASN A 15 -0.66 4.02 11.64
C ASN A 15 0.16 4.83 12.68
N ILE A 16 1.41 4.46 13.01
CA ILE A 16 2.18 5.24 14.00
C ILE A 16 3.49 5.79 13.40
N PHE A 17 3.49 6.38 12.19
CA PHE A 17 4.80 6.66 11.58
C PHE A 17 5.10 8.10 11.20
N VAL A 18 4.25 9.08 11.39
CA VAL A 18 4.47 10.41 10.81
C VAL A 18 4.78 11.53 11.81
N GLU A 19 4.42 11.41 13.08
CA GLU A 19 4.61 12.52 14.02
C GLU A 19 6.01 12.68 14.63
N LEU A 20 6.93 11.73 14.43
CA LEU A 20 8.19 11.70 15.22
C LEU A 20 9.50 11.82 14.42
N CYS A 21 9.49 12.27 13.17
CA CYS A 21 10.72 12.35 12.36
C CYS A 21 11.28 13.76 12.13
N PHE A 22 11.09 14.70 13.02
CA PHE A 22 11.84 15.98 12.95
C PHE A 22 12.79 16.12 14.13
N ASN A 23 14.07 16.19 13.78
CA ASN A 23 15.24 16.52 14.60
C ASN A 23 15.86 15.42 15.47
N SER A 24 16.91 14.78 14.93
CA SER A 24 18.18 14.65 15.68
C SER A 24 19.29 14.07 14.79
N ARG A 25 20.47 14.61 14.93
CA ARG A 25 21.74 14.24 14.30
C ARG A 25 22.06 12.77 14.57
N ILE A 26 22.26 11.99 13.48
CA ILE A 26 23.06 10.77 13.51
C ILE A 26 23.92 10.81 12.26
N SER A 27 25.10 11.43 12.40
CA SER A 27 26.13 11.46 11.36
C SER A 27 27.21 10.38 11.52
N ASP A 28 27.17 9.53 12.53
CA ASP A 28 28.31 8.68 12.83
C ASP A 28 27.90 7.25 13.17
N TYR A 29 27.47 6.48 12.18
CA TYR A 29 27.60 5.02 12.25
C TYR A 29 27.28 4.41 10.88
N VAL A 30 28.25 4.32 10.03
CA VAL A 30 28.66 3.21 9.16
C VAL A 30 29.94 3.62 8.43
N GLY A 31 31.08 3.29 9.00
CA GLY A 31 32.34 3.24 8.26
C GLY A 31 32.29 2.07 7.28
N TYR A 32 31.84 2.29 6.06
CA TYR A 32 32.17 1.42 4.93
C TYR A 32 33.27 2.08 4.14
N GLY A 33 34.46 1.50 4.29
CA GLY A 33 35.62 1.83 3.48
C GLY A 33 35.26 1.80 2.00
N LYS A 34 35.78 2.80 1.27
CA LYS A 34 35.80 2.82 -0.19
C LYS A 34 36.57 1.58 -0.67
N VAL A 35 35.84 0.53 -1.03
CA VAL A 35 36.36 -0.55 -1.85
C VAL A 35 35.62 -0.46 -3.18
N GLY A 36 36.33 0.00 -4.20
CA GLY A 36 35.86 -0.01 -5.57
C GLY A 36 35.69 -1.46 -6.02
N TYR A 37 34.48 -1.93 -6.06
CA TYR A 37 34.05 -3.08 -6.81
C TYR A 37 32.80 -2.72 -7.60
N ASN A 38 32.89 -2.82 -8.93
CA ASN A 38 31.74 -2.97 -9.82
C ASN A 38 31.03 -4.29 -9.51
N MET A 39 30.40 -4.38 -8.33
CA MET A 39 29.45 -5.46 -8.06
C MET A 39 28.08 -4.97 -8.52
N ALA A 40 27.54 -5.63 -9.53
CA ALA A 40 26.10 -5.64 -9.75
C ALA A 40 25.47 -6.06 -8.42
N PHE A 41 24.91 -5.12 -7.67
CA PHE A 41 24.31 -5.40 -6.38
C PHE A 41 23.15 -6.37 -6.59
N SER A 42 23.35 -7.62 -6.24
CA SER A 42 22.30 -8.61 -6.18
C SER A 42 21.37 -8.24 -5.04
N LEU A 43 20.14 -7.87 -5.36
CA LEU A 43 19.10 -7.65 -4.36
C LEU A 43 18.96 -8.93 -3.53
N LYS A 44 19.16 -8.80 -2.23
CA LYS A 44 18.76 -9.85 -1.30
C LYS A 44 17.23 -9.93 -1.31
N GLY A 45 16.70 -11.11 -1.42
CA GLY A 45 15.26 -11.35 -1.51
C GLY A 45 14.97 -12.81 -1.81
N ILE A 46 13.73 -13.09 -2.16
CA ILE A 46 13.26 -14.46 -2.42
C ILE A 46 12.53 -14.56 -3.76
N LYS A 47 12.59 -15.72 -4.37
CA LYS A 47 11.71 -16.08 -5.49
C LYS A 47 10.44 -16.66 -4.89
N LEU A 48 9.29 -16.09 -5.25
CA LEU A 48 7.98 -16.57 -4.85
C LEU A 48 7.27 -17.21 -6.04
N PRO A 49 6.41 -18.23 -5.80
CA PRO A 49 5.47 -18.69 -6.80
C PRO A 49 4.53 -17.53 -7.18
N HIS A 50 4.42 -17.20 -8.45
CA HIS A 50 3.65 -16.02 -8.87
C HIS A 50 2.14 -16.15 -8.64
N ARG A 51 1.57 -17.34 -8.91
CA ARG A 51 0.13 -17.68 -8.73
C ARG A 51 -0.84 -16.60 -9.26
N LYS A 52 -0.50 -15.91 -10.34
CA LYS A 52 -1.27 -14.79 -10.91
C LYS A 52 -2.32 -15.33 -11.88
N ASN A 53 -3.43 -15.89 -11.36
CA ASN A 53 -4.48 -16.49 -12.19
C ASN A 53 -5.21 -15.45 -13.05
N THR A 54 -5.22 -14.19 -12.64
CA THR A 54 -5.85 -13.06 -13.34
C THR A 54 -4.91 -12.32 -14.29
N ALA A 55 -3.68 -12.83 -14.51
CA ALA A 55 -2.72 -12.18 -15.42
C ALA A 55 -3.27 -12.14 -16.86
N GLY A 56 -3.23 -10.95 -17.47
CA GLY A 56 -3.74 -10.72 -18.83
C GLY A 56 -5.26 -10.56 -18.92
N MET A 57 -5.98 -10.63 -17.80
CA MET A 57 -7.42 -10.36 -17.77
C MET A 57 -7.66 -8.87 -17.52
N SER A 58 -8.41 -8.21 -18.41
CA SER A 58 -8.87 -6.82 -18.19
C SER A 58 -9.76 -6.73 -16.95
N ALA A 59 -9.79 -5.54 -16.34
CA ALA A 59 -10.63 -5.31 -15.18
C ALA A 59 -12.12 -5.20 -15.57
N VAL A 60 -12.98 -5.87 -14.80
CA VAL A 60 -14.43 -5.88 -15.01
C VAL A 60 -15.10 -5.03 -13.93
N ARG A 61 -16.00 -4.15 -14.33
CA ARG A 61 -16.76 -3.30 -13.40
C ARG A 61 -17.86 -4.12 -12.72
N MET A 62 -17.90 -4.13 -11.39
CA MET A 62 -19.03 -4.68 -10.66
C MET A 62 -20.22 -3.72 -10.64
N PRO A 63 -21.46 -4.21 -10.51
CA PRO A 63 -22.64 -3.37 -10.31
C PRO A 63 -22.54 -2.58 -9.00
N ALA A 64 -23.41 -1.57 -8.86
CA ALA A 64 -23.53 -0.80 -7.62
C ALA A 64 -23.88 -1.76 -6.45
N PRO A 65 -23.10 -1.75 -5.34
CA PRO A 65 -23.46 -2.49 -4.14
C PRO A 65 -24.69 -1.85 -3.48
N LYS A 66 -25.48 -2.63 -2.74
CA LYS A 66 -26.64 -2.11 -1.99
C LYS A 66 -26.22 -1.15 -0.87
N MET A 67 -25.10 -1.43 -0.26
CA MET A 67 -24.56 -0.65 0.86
C MET A 67 -23.06 -0.45 0.66
N VAL A 68 -22.55 0.70 1.05
CA VAL A 68 -21.11 0.95 1.20
C VAL A 68 -20.81 1.50 2.58
N THR A 69 -19.66 1.11 3.14
CA THR A 69 -19.14 1.64 4.41
C THR A 69 -17.80 2.30 4.18
N LEU A 70 -17.76 3.61 4.32
CA LEU A 70 -16.60 4.45 4.03
C LEU A 70 -15.93 4.86 5.36
N LEU A 71 -14.76 4.29 5.63
CA LEU A 71 -14.00 4.62 6.83
C LEU A 71 -13.32 5.98 6.68
N THR A 72 -13.33 6.79 7.74
CA THR A 72 -12.62 8.08 7.73
C THR A 72 -11.10 7.91 7.79
N SER A 73 -10.60 6.73 8.13
CA SER A 73 -9.18 6.38 8.22
C SER A 73 -8.76 5.35 7.17
N MET A 74 -8.93 5.67 5.88
CA MET A 74 -8.42 4.87 4.75
C MET A 74 -7.06 5.37 4.26
N HIS A 75 -6.26 5.97 5.16
CA HIS A 75 -4.95 6.58 4.86
C HIS A 75 -4.10 6.64 6.12
N VAL A 76 -2.81 6.90 5.94
CA VAL A 76 -1.89 7.20 7.04
C VAL A 76 -2.14 8.63 7.53
N GLY A 77 -2.09 8.84 8.83
CA GLY A 77 -2.27 10.14 9.47
C GLY A 77 -3.57 10.24 10.27
N LYS A 78 -4.06 11.46 10.44
CA LYS A 78 -5.28 11.74 11.22
C LYS A 78 -6.51 11.34 10.41
N PRO A 79 -7.52 10.65 10.99
CA PRO A 79 -8.78 10.37 10.31
C PRO A 79 -9.43 11.63 9.75
N ALA A 80 -10.10 11.52 8.61
CA ALA A 80 -10.90 12.60 8.05
C ALA A 80 -12.12 12.86 8.95
N LYS A 81 -12.63 14.10 8.94
CA LYS A 81 -13.76 14.53 9.76
C LYS A 81 -15.04 14.46 8.92
N PRO A 82 -16.07 13.69 9.33
CA PRO A 82 -17.36 13.65 8.65
C PRO A 82 -17.97 15.05 8.49
N VAL A 83 -18.53 15.34 7.30
CA VAL A 83 -19.20 16.59 6.97
C VAL A 83 -20.66 16.40 6.58
N VAL A 84 -21.13 15.15 6.55
CA VAL A 84 -22.52 14.75 6.27
C VAL A 84 -23.22 14.29 7.54
N LYS A 85 -24.54 14.19 7.50
CA LYS A 85 -25.42 13.72 8.57
C LYS A 85 -26.25 12.53 8.09
N VAL A 86 -26.76 11.76 9.04
CA VAL A 86 -27.74 10.70 8.76
C VAL A 86 -28.98 11.30 8.12
N GLY A 87 -29.43 10.72 7.01
CA GLY A 87 -30.54 11.20 6.19
C GLY A 87 -30.11 12.05 5.00
N ASP A 88 -28.87 12.52 4.93
CA ASP A 88 -28.39 13.29 3.78
C ASP A 88 -28.38 12.42 2.51
N THR A 89 -28.81 13.01 1.38
CA THR A 89 -28.66 12.42 0.06
C THR A 89 -27.30 12.80 -0.51
N VAL A 90 -26.59 11.83 -1.08
CA VAL A 90 -25.26 11.99 -1.67
C VAL A 90 -25.22 11.39 -3.07
N SER A 91 -24.36 11.91 -3.91
CA SER A 91 -24.05 11.40 -5.24
C SER A 91 -22.63 10.84 -5.30
N VAL A 92 -22.29 10.10 -6.35
CA VAL A 92 -20.91 9.63 -6.57
C VAL A 92 -19.98 10.84 -6.68
N GLY A 93 -19.00 10.92 -5.78
CA GLY A 93 -18.04 12.04 -5.72
C GLY A 93 -18.41 13.15 -4.76
N THR A 94 -19.56 13.10 -4.08
CA THR A 94 -19.89 14.04 -3.00
C THR A 94 -18.89 13.89 -1.85
N LEU A 95 -18.33 15.00 -1.35
CA LEU A 95 -17.45 15.01 -0.19
C LEU A 95 -18.24 14.62 1.06
N ILE A 96 -17.86 13.53 1.73
CA ILE A 96 -18.53 13.03 2.95
C ILE A 96 -17.68 13.16 4.20
N ALA A 97 -16.35 13.24 4.04
CA ALA A 97 -15.46 13.58 5.15
C ALA A 97 -14.29 14.42 4.64
N GLU A 98 -14.06 15.56 5.29
CA GLU A 98 -12.99 16.50 4.96
C GLU A 98 -11.67 16.09 5.59
N GLN A 99 -10.56 16.52 4.99
CA GLN A 99 -9.23 16.35 5.55
C GLN A 99 -9.13 17.04 6.91
N ASP A 100 -8.57 16.34 7.91
CA ASP A 100 -8.31 16.88 9.24
C ASP A 100 -6.82 16.77 9.59
N GLY A 101 -6.14 17.91 9.56
CA GLY A 101 -4.71 18.02 9.86
C GLY A 101 -3.79 17.92 8.65
N MET A 102 -2.48 18.01 8.91
CA MET A 102 -1.42 18.10 7.89
C MET A 102 -1.28 16.80 7.07
N ILE A 103 -1.50 15.65 7.70
CA ILE A 103 -1.45 14.34 7.03
C ILE A 103 -2.81 13.69 7.22
N SER A 104 -3.62 13.80 6.22
CA SER A 104 -4.98 13.27 6.12
C SER A 104 -5.41 13.26 4.66
N SER A 105 -6.57 12.68 4.34
CA SER A 105 -7.09 12.63 2.97
C SER A 105 -8.61 12.69 2.98
N PRO A 106 -9.25 13.53 2.18
CA PRO A 106 -10.72 13.59 2.12
C PRO A 106 -11.32 12.27 1.64
N VAL A 107 -12.55 12.00 2.04
CA VAL A 107 -13.33 10.81 1.65
C VAL A 107 -14.57 11.26 0.91
N TYR A 108 -14.84 10.60 -0.21
CA TYR A 108 -15.96 10.88 -1.09
C TYR A 108 -16.91 9.70 -1.18
N SER A 109 -18.18 9.96 -1.39
CA SER A 109 -19.16 8.91 -1.65
C SER A 109 -18.81 8.16 -2.93
N SER A 110 -18.80 6.84 -2.86
CA SER A 110 -18.55 5.96 -3.99
C SER A 110 -19.85 5.51 -4.70
N VAL A 111 -21.00 5.85 -4.16
CA VAL A 111 -22.32 5.55 -4.68
C VAL A 111 -23.23 6.78 -4.56
N SER A 112 -24.31 6.82 -5.34
CA SER A 112 -25.45 7.71 -5.06
C SER A 112 -26.42 7.00 -4.10
N GLY A 113 -27.06 7.78 -3.20
CA GLY A 113 -27.96 7.22 -2.20
C GLY A 113 -28.10 8.06 -0.94
N THR A 114 -28.42 7.42 0.18
CA THR A 114 -28.74 8.09 1.45
C THR A 114 -27.80 7.62 2.57
N VAL A 115 -27.27 8.55 3.34
CA VAL A 115 -26.47 8.27 4.54
C VAL A 115 -27.37 7.63 5.61
N LYS A 116 -27.10 6.36 5.94
CA LYS A 116 -27.89 5.59 6.92
C LYS A 116 -27.34 5.65 8.33
N SER A 117 -26.02 5.67 8.48
CA SER A 117 -25.40 5.75 9.79
C SER A 117 -24.02 6.39 9.74
N ILE A 118 -23.65 7.01 10.85
CA ILE A 118 -22.28 7.44 11.14
C ILE A 118 -21.96 6.87 12.52
N ALA A 119 -21.14 5.82 12.56
CA ALA A 119 -20.82 5.09 13.78
C ALA A 119 -19.35 4.66 13.77
N ASP A 120 -18.78 4.43 14.95
CA ASP A 120 -17.41 3.95 15.04
C ASP A 120 -17.28 2.51 14.55
N ALA A 121 -16.30 2.27 13.68
CA ALA A 121 -15.88 0.95 13.24
C ALA A 121 -14.45 0.68 13.73
N VAL A 122 -14.21 -0.55 14.17
CA VAL A 122 -12.87 -0.97 14.58
C VAL A 122 -12.07 -1.37 13.34
N ILE A 123 -10.97 -0.66 13.10
CA ILE A 123 -10.05 -0.96 12.00
C ILE A 123 -8.98 -1.99 12.42
N SER A 124 -8.21 -2.47 11.46
CA SER A 124 -7.25 -3.58 11.62
C SER A 124 -6.20 -3.40 12.73
N ASN A 125 -5.95 -2.17 13.18
CA ASN A 125 -5.03 -1.86 14.28
C ASN A 125 -5.71 -1.80 15.66
N GLY A 126 -7.01 -2.14 15.74
CA GLY A 126 -7.80 -2.10 16.97
C GLY A 126 -8.33 -0.72 17.36
N LYS A 127 -8.06 0.33 16.58
CA LYS A 127 -8.62 1.68 16.83
C LYS A 127 -10.03 1.77 16.29
N ALA A 128 -10.90 2.46 17.02
CA ALA A 128 -12.20 2.88 16.52
C ALA A 128 -12.05 4.17 15.72
N VAL A 129 -12.69 4.23 14.57
CA VAL A 129 -12.73 5.41 13.70
C VAL A 129 -14.15 5.58 13.15
N PRO A 130 -14.62 6.80 12.93
CA PRO A 130 -15.92 7.03 12.32
C PRO A 130 -15.99 6.36 10.94
N ALA A 131 -17.10 5.66 10.69
CA ALA A 131 -17.45 5.06 9.43
C ALA A 131 -18.80 5.59 8.97
N ILE A 132 -18.90 5.95 7.70
CA ILE A 132 -20.11 6.48 7.09
C ILE A 132 -20.71 5.37 6.23
N THR A 133 -21.91 4.91 6.57
CA THR A 133 -22.63 3.89 5.80
C THR A 133 -23.69 4.56 4.94
N ILE A 134 -23.67 4.24 3.64
CA ILE A 134 -24.58 4.78 2.63
C ILE A 134 -25.36 3.63 2.00
N GLU A 135 -26.68 3.73 1.98
CA GLU A 135 -27.55 2.86 1.19
C GLU A 135 -27.61 3.41 -0.22
N SER A 136 -27.18 2.60 -1.19
CA SER A 136 -27.17 2.99 -2.59
C SER A 136 -28.59 2.95 -3.17
N ASP A 137 -28.88 3.93 -4.04
CA ASP A 137 -30.09 3.92 -4.87
C ASP A 137 -29.94 3.09 -6.16
N GLY A 138 -28.74 2.55 -6.40
CA GLY A 138 -28.39 1.76 -7.58
C GLY A 138 -28.11 2.56 -8.85
N ASN A 139 -28.39 3.88 -8.87
CA ASN A 139 -28.30 4.71 -10.08
C ASN A 139 -26.86 5.15 -10.41
N MET A 140 -25.98 5.22 -9.40
CA MET A 140 -24.60 5.71 -9.56
C MET A 140 -24.53 7.13 -10.15
N THR A 141 -25.48 7.97 -9.80
CA THR A 141 -25.54 9.37 -10.26
C THR A 141 -24.33 10.14 -9.75
N SER A 142 -23.59 10.78 -10.64
CA SER A 142 -22.45 11.63 -10.27
C SER A 142 -22.90 12.96 -9.69
N ASP A 143 -22.09 13.50 -8.79
CA ASP A 143 -22.31 14.85 -8.24
C ASP A 143 -22.13 15.89 -9.35
N GLU A 144 -23.12 16.77 -9.51
CA GLU A 144 -23.14 17.78 -10.57
C GLU A 144 -22.06 18.86 -10.41
N SER A 145 -21.52 19.01 -9.20
CA SER A 145 -20.42 19.95 -8.92
C SER A 145 -19.05 19.49 -9.41
N ILE A 146 -18.95 18.25 -9.89
CA ILE A 146 -17.68 17.69 -10.35
C ILE A 146 -17.24 18.36 -11.64
N ALA A 147 -16.10 19.03 -11.57
CA ALA A 147 -15.45 19.67 -12.71
C ALA A 147 -13.95 19.46 -12.69
N ALA A 148 -13.35 19.32 -13.87
CA ALA A 148 -11.90 19.20 -14.00
C ALA A 148 -11.21 20.42 -13.38
N PRO A 149 -10.19 20.22 -12.51
CA PRO A 149 -9.48 21.33 -11.88
C PRO A 149 -8.65 22.09 -12.91
N GLN A 150 -8.58 23.41 -12.76
CA GLN A 150 -7.60 24.21 -13.49
C GLN A 150 -6.26 24.14 -12.76
N ILE A 151 -5.20 23.85 -13.51
CA ILE A 151 -3.84 23.71 -12.96
C ILE A 151 -2.94 24.66 -13.75
N ASN A 152 -2.51 25.72 -13.11
CA ASN A 152 -1.68 26.77 -13.71
C ASN A 152 -0.24 26.77 -13.19
N ASN A 153 -0.04 26.22 -11.99
CA ASN A 153 1.23 26.21 -11.27
C ASN A 153 1.40 24.91 -10.45
N LYS A 154 2.52 24.79 -9.76
CA LYS A 154 2.86 23.64 -8.91
C LYS A 154 1.91 23.49 -7.72
N GLU A 155 1.52 24.60 -7.13
CA GLU A 155 0.63 24.65 -5.97
C GLU A 155 -0.78 24.17 -6.35
N ASP A 156 -1.29 24.58 -7.52
CA ASP A 156 -2.57 24.08 -8.05
C ASP A 156 -2.52 22.56 -8.30
N PHE A 157 -1.39 22.04 -8.82
CA PHE A 157 -1.23 20.60 -9.00
C PHE A 157 -1.27 19.86 -7.66
N ILE A 158 -0.56 20.34 -6.64
CA ILE A 158 -0.55 19.75 -5.30
C ILE A 158 -1.95 19.77 -4.69
N GLU A 159 -2.65 20.91 -4.80
CA GLU A 159 -4.00 21.05 -4.28
C GLU A 159 -5.01 20.16 -5.04
N ALA A 160 -4.86 20.01 -6.36
CA ALA A 160 -5.65 19.07 -7.15
C ALA A 160 -5.44 17.62 -6.68
N VAL A 161 -4.18 17.19 -6.48
CA VAL A 161 -3.90 15.85 -5.94
C VAL A 161 -4.44 15.67 -4.52
N LYS A 162 -4.43 16.72 -3.70
CA LYS A 162 -5.00 16.72 -2.35
C LYS A 162 -6.52 16.54 -2.39
N LYS A 163 -7.22 17.37 -3.17
CA LYS A 163 -8.68 17.32 -3.34
C LYS A 163 -9.16 16.02 -4.00
N SER A 164 -8.33 15.34 -4.79
CA SER A 164 -8.70 14.07 -5.39
C SER A 164 -8.96 12.93 -4.39
N GLY A 165 -8.54 13.10 -3.13
CA GLY A 165 -8.61 12.03 -2.13
C GLY A 165 -7.69 10.84 -2.39
N ILE A 166 -6.75 10.97 -3.34
CA ILE A 166 -5.84 9.89 -3.74
C ILE A 166 -4.74 9.69 -2.71
N VAL A 167 -4.55 8.42 -2.35
CA VAL A 167 -3.47 7.95 -1.47
C VAL A 167 -2.56 6.99 -2.23
N GLY A 168 -1.49 6.52 -1.61
CA GLY A 168 -0.64 5.48 -2.17
C GLY A 168 -1.41 4.17 -2.37
N LEU A 169 -1.87 3.91 -3.59
CA LEU A 169 -2.80 2.82 -3.90
C LEU A 169 -2.16 1.42 -3.92
N GLY A 170 -0.84 1.34 -3.96
CA GLY A 170 -0.09 0.06 -3.96
C GLY A 170 0.50 -0.34 -2.61
N GLY A 171 0.10 0.31 -1.49
CA GLY A 171 0.76 0.05 -0.21
C GLY A 171 0.07 0.68 0.99
N ALA A 172 0.81 1.41 1.82
CA ALA A 172 0.39 1.89 3.12
C ALA A 172 -0.70 3.00 3.12
N GLY A 173 -1.18 3.46 1.97
CA GLY A 173 -2.20 4.51 1.93
C GLY A 173 -1.70 5.89 2.37
N PHE A 174 -0.44 6.21 2.12
CA PHE A 174 0.09 7.55 2.43
C PHE A 174 -0.53 8.59 1.49
N PRO A 175 -1.04 9.74 2.00
CA PRO A 175 -1.65 10.77 1.17
C PRO A 175 -0.69 11.25 0.08
N THR A 176 -1.09 11.12 -1.19
CA THR A 176 -0.17 11.29 -2.33
C THR A 176 0.32 12.72 -2.47
N TYR A 177 -0.54 13.72 -2.20
CA TYR A 177 -0.16 15.12 -2.29
C TYR A 177 1.04 15.49 -1.40
N VAL A 178 1.19 14.85 -0.23
CA VAL A 178 2.32 15.12 0.69
C VAL A 178 3.66 14.76 0.06
N LYS A 179 3.69 13.79 -0.86
CA LYS A 179 4.91 13.43 -1.59
C LYS A 179 5.36 14.56 -2.54
N PHE A 180 4.40 15.31 -3.08
CA PHE A 180 4.64 16.45 -3.96
C PHE A 180 4.83 17.77 -3.19
N ALA A 181 4.19 17.91 -2.02
CA ALA A 181 4.30 19.09 -1.15
C ALA A 181 5.57 19.02 -0.29
N THR A 182 6.75 18.98 -0.93
CA THR A 182 8.05 18.92 -0.26
C THR A 182 8.92 20.11 -0.65
N ASP A 183 9.64 20.66 0.33
CA ASP A 183 10.62 21.74 0.12
C ASP A 183 11.99 21.22 -0.36
N LYS A 184 12.14 19.88 -0.43
CA LYS A 184 13.38 19.27 -0.90
C LYS A 184 13.52 19.39 -2.40
N LYS A 185 14.77 19.52 -2.87
CA LYS A 185 15.06 19.46 -4.30
C LYS A 185 14.79 18.04 -4.80
N ILE A 186 13.80 17.92 -5.67
CA ILE A 186 13.43 16.66 -6.33
C ILE A 186 13.86 16.75 -7.79
N ASP A 187 14.63 15.78 -8.24
CA ASP A 187 15.11 15.66 -9.62
C ASP A 187 14.61 14.39 -10.32
N THR A 188 14.06 13.43 -9.56
CA THR A 188 13.68 12.13 -10.11
C THR A 188 12.27 11.71 -9.70
N LEU A 189 11.44 11.36 -10.68
CA LEU A 189 10.16 10.70 -10.48
C LEU A 189 10.31 9.19 -10.74
N VAL A 190 9.96 8.35 -9.77
CA VAL A 190 9.99 6.89 -9.88
C VAL A 190 8.56 6.34 -9.86
N ILE A 191 8.15 5.70 -10.95
CA ILE A 191 6.86 5.02 -11.03
C ILE A 191 7.05 3.56 -10.63
N ASN A 192 6.36 3.15 -9.59
CA ASN A 192 6.37 1.79 -9.09
C ASN A 192 5.35 0.93 -9.82
N GLY A 193 5.81 0.15 -10.80
CA GLY A 193 5.08 -0.92 -11.46
C GLY A 193 5.55 -2.31 -11.02
N ALA A 194 6.35 -2.40 -9.95
CA ALA A 194 6.86 -3.66 -9.41
C ALA A 194 5.84 -4.29 -8.44
N GLU A 195 4.88 -5.01 -8.98
CA GLU A 195 3.83 -5.71 -8.26
C GLU A 195 4.29 -7.12 -7.90
N CYS A 196 5.13 -7.22 -6.84
CA CYS A 196 5.91 -8.42 -6.51
C CYS A 196 5.16 -9.44 -5.62
N GLU A 197 4.01 -9.10 -5.04
CA GLU A 197 3.18 -10.02 -4.28
C GLU A 197 2.59 -11.12 -5.18
N PRO A 198 2.53 -12.39 -4.71
CA PRO A 198 1.78 -13.44 -5.41
C PRO A 198 0.31 -13.05 -5.59
N TYR A 199 -0.33 -13.63 -6.59
CA TYR A 199 -1.73 -13.42 -7.01
C TYR A 199 -2.03 -12.04 -7.62
N ILE A 200 -1.48 -10.94 -7.11
CA ILE A 200 -1.90 -9.58 -7.43
C ILE A 200 -1.52 -9.19 -8.85
N THR A 201 -2.49 -8.64 -9.61
CA THR A 201 -2.32 -8.18 -11.00
C THR A 201 -2.96 -6.81 -11.27
N SER A 202 -3.53 -6.16 -10.27
CA SER A 202 -4.26 -4.88 -10.39
C SER A 202 -3.42 -3.75 -10.99
N ASP A 203 -2.15 -3.63 -10.59
CA ASP A 203 -1.23 -2.63 -11.15
C ASP A 203 -0.81 -2.99 -12.58
N SER A 204 -0.60 -4.29 -12.87
CA SER A 204 -0.25 -4.77 -14.20
C SER A 204 -1.36 -4.49 -15.20
N VAL A 205 -2.62 -4.74 -14.82
CA VAL A 205 -3.80 -4.42 -15.63
C VAL A 205 -3.93 -2.91 -15.83
N THR A 206 -3.78 -2.11 -14.78
CA THR A 206 -3.81 -0.65 -14.87
C THR A 206 -2.73 -0.12 -15.82
N MET A 207 -1.52 -0.68 -15.80
CA MET A 207 -0.45 -0.28 -16.72
C MET A 207 -0.76 -0.61 -18.18
N VAL A 208 -1.56 -1.65 -18.45
CA VAL A 208 -1.98 -2.01 -19.81
C VAL A 208 -3.17 -1.17 -20.24
N ASP A 209 -4.24 -1.15 -19.44
CA ASP A 209 -5.53 -0.58 -19.83
C ASP A 209 -5.53 0.97 -19.76
N ARG A 210 -4.68 1.55 -18.91
CA ARG A 210 -4.64 3.00 -18.63
C ARG A 210 -3.25 3.61 -18.83
N ALA A 211 -2.49 3.10 -19.80
CA ALA A 211 -1.13 3.58 -20.09
C ALA A 211 -1.09 5.07 -20.46
N ASP A 212 -2.03 5.55 -21.26
CA ASP A 212 -2.09 6.96 -21.68
C ASP A 212 -2.48 7.88 -20.50
N ASP A 213 -3.26 7.39 -19.52
CA ASP A 213 -3.51 8.13 -18.28
C ASP A 213 -2.23 8.24 -17.44
N ILE A 214 -1.46 7.16 -17.34
CA ILE A 214 -0.17 7.18 -16.62
C ILE A 214 0.78 8.19 -17.28
N LEU A 215 0.88 8.18 -18.61
CA LEU A 215 1.70 9.15 -19.35
C LEU A 215 1.22 10.58 -19.08
N PHE A 216 -0.09 10.85 -19.20
CA PHE A 216 -0.66 12.16 -18.95
C PHE A 216 -0.33 12.70 -17.56
N ALA A 217 -0.46 11.84 -16.52
CA ALA A 217 -0.12 12.24 -15.14
C ALA A 217 1.38 12.51 -14.97
N ILE A 218 2.25 11.71 -15.61
CA ILE A 218 3.69 11.91 -15.62
C ILE A 218 4.03 13.26 -16.26
N GLU A 219 3.49 13.55 -17.45
CA GLU A 219 3.77 14.79 -18.19
C GLU A 219 3.22 16.02 -17.45
N THR A 220 2.04 15.89 -16.83
CA THR A 220 1.50 16.96 -16.01
C THR A 220 2.37 17.24 -14.78
N ALA A 221 2.82 16.20 -14.08
CA ALA A 221 3.75 16.38 -12.96
C ALA A 221 5.10 16.95 -13.43
N ASP A 222 5.66 16.45 -14.54
CA ASP A 222 6.95 16.95 -15.08
C ASP A 222 6.89 18.43 -15.47
N ARG A 223 5.78 18.91 -16.00
CA ARG A 223 5.54 20.33 -16.36
C ARG A 223 5.80 21.26 -15.17
N TYR A 224 5.43 20.86 -13.96
CA TYR A 224 5.51 21.71 -12.77
C TYR A 224 6.71 21.42 -11.88
N PHE A 225 7.24 20.19 -11.93
CA PHE A 225 8.40 19.79 -11.11
C PHE A 225 9.71 19.79 -11.88
N ASN A 226 9.65 19.75 -13.21
CA ASN A 226 10.80 19.73 -14.13
C ASN A 226 11.83 18.65 -13.73
N PHE A 227 11.40 17.39 -13.67
CA PHE A 227 12.28 16.29 -13.33
C PHE A 227 13.41 16.13 -14.35
N GLU A 228 14.61 15.86 -13.87
CA GLU A 228 15.76 15.51 -14.73
C GLU A 228 15.59 14.09 -15.29
N LYS A 229 14.94 13.21 -14.51
CA LYS A 229 14.77 11.80 -14.85
C LYS A 229 13.42 11.25 -14.37
N ILE A 230 12.79 10.46 -15.22
CA ILE A 230 11.57 9.73 -14.90
C ILE A 230 11.81 8.24 -15.15
N VAL A 231 11.55 7.40 -14.16
CA VAL A 231 11.83 5.96 -14.25
C VAL A 231 10.57 5.16 -13.92
N ILE A 232 10.23 4.21 -14.79
CA ILE A 232 9.16 3.24 -14.54
C ILE A 232 9.81 1.89 -14.26
N GLY A 233 9.76 1.43 -13.00
CA GLY A 233 10.30 0.14 -12.60
C GLY A 233 9.25 -0.96 -12.71
N ILE A 234 9.50 -1.99 -13.52
CA ILE A 234 8.54 -3.09 -13.78
C ILE A 234 9.28 -4.42 -13.71
N GLU A 235 8.71 -5.43 -13.05
CA GLU A 235 9.29 -6.76 -13.02
C GLU A 235 9.18 -7.49 -14.37
N LYS A 236 10.20 -8.27 -14.73
CA LYS A 236 10.32 -8.98 -16.01
C LYS A 236 9.19 -9.97 -16.32
N ASN A 237 8.44 -10.41 -15.31
CA ASN A 237 7.30 -11.32 -15.49
C ASN A 237 6.01 -10.63 -15.98
N LYS A 238 6.06 -9.32 -16.27
CA LYS A 238 4.93 -8.50 -16.71
C LYS A 238 5.12 -8.02 -18.16
N SER A 239 5.23 -8.95 -19.11
CA SER A 239 5.58 -8.65 -20.52
C SER A 239 4.65 -7.62 -21.16
N ALA A 240 3.33 -7.77 -21.04
CA ALA A 240 2.34 -6.85 -21.61
C ALA A 240 2.50 -5.42 -21.04
N ALA A 241 2.63 -5.28 -19.72
CA ALA A 241 2.86 -3.99 -19.08
C ALA A 241 4.20 -3.37 -19.52
N ILE A 242 5.28 -4.16 -19.63
CA ILE A 242 6.59 -3.68 -20.11
C ILE A 242 6.47 -3.15 -21.53
N THR A 243 5.81 -3.89 -22.44
CA THR A 243 5.59 -3.45 -23.82
C THR A 243 4.83 -2.13 -23.85
N LYS A 244 3.70 -2.06 -23.11
CA LYS A 244 2.85 -0.87 -23.09
C LYS A 244 3.56 0.35 -22.50
N MET A 245 4.29 0.16 -21.39
CA MET A 245 5.07 1.25 -20.79
C MET A 245 6.25 1.71 -21.66
N LYS A 246 6.86 0.82 -22.46
CA LYS A 246 7.87 1.22 -23.45
C LYS A 246 7.25 2.01 -24.60
N GLU A 247 6.05 1.67 -25.05
CA GLU A 247 5.33 2.42 -26.08
C GLU A 247 5.08 3.87 -25.66
N ILE A 248 4.64 4.10 -24.41
CA ILE A 248 4.44 5.46 -23.91
C ILE A 248 5.77 6.19 -23.63
N ALA A 249 6.82 5.47 -23.23
CA ALA A 249 8.13 6.06 -22.97
C ALA A 249 8.78 6.66 -24.24
N VAL A 250 8.47 6.13 -25.43
CA VAL A 250 8.95 6.72 -26.69
C VAL A 250 8.39 8.13 -26.91
N LYS A 251 7.21 8.45 -26.36
CA LYS A 251 6.56 9.76 -26.49
C LYS A 251 7.25 10.85 -25.66
N ASN A 252 8.10 10.47 -24.68
CA ASN A 252 8.79 11.42 -23.78
C ASN A 252 10.18 10.91 -23.45
N ASN A 253 11.22 11.60 -23.92
CA ASN A 253 12.62 11.20 -23.81
C ASN A 253 13.19 11.18 -22.38
N LYS A 254 12.52 11.80 -21.40
CA LYS A 254 12.89 11.73 -19.98
C LYS A 254 12.48 10.39 -19.34
N ILE A 255 11.53 9.65 -19.96
CA ILE A 255 10.99 8.41 -19.39
C ILE A 255 11.88 7.22 -19.76
N LYS A 256 12.31 6.49 -18.73
CA LYS A 256 13.06 5.23 -18.88
C LYS A 256 12.32 4.08 -18.21
N VAL A 257 12.02 3.02 -18.96
CA VAL A 257 11.50 1.78 -18.40
C VAL A 257 12.65 0.89 -17.96
N VAL A 258 12.70 0.57 -16.68
CA VAL A 258 13.69 -0.34 -16.08
C VAL A 258 13.02 -1.68 -15.80
N VAL A 259 13.47 -2.71 -16.51
CA VAL A 259 13.00 -4.09 -16.31
C VAL A 259 13.76 -4.71 -15.14
N LEU A 260 13.05 -5.02 -14.08
CA LEU A 260 13.57 -5.51 -12.82
C LEU A 260 13.47 -7.04 -12.72
N PRO A 261 14.39 -7.71 -12.03
CA PRO A 261 14.24 -9.14 -11.72
C PRO A 261 12.96 -9.41 -10.94
N SER A 262 12.28 -10.54 -11.22
CA SER A 262 11.12 -10.98 -10.43
C SER A 262 11.60 -11.63 -9.12
N VAL A 263 11.97 -10.79 -8.17
CA VAL A 263 12.47 -11.15 -6.82
C VAL A 263 11.73 -10.30 -5.80
N TYR A 264 11.13 -10.92 -4.82
CA TYR A 264 10.41 -10.25 -3.74
C TYR A 264 11.40 -9.80 -2.63
N PRO A 265 11.34 -8.58 -2.07
CA PRO A 265 10.31 -7.54 -2.23
C PRO A 265 10.73 -6.39 -3.17
N GLN A 266 10.66 -6.59 -4.46
CA GLN A 266 11.07 -5.62 -5.47
C GLN A 266 10.27 -4.30 -5.43
N GLY A 267 8.96 -4.39 -5.11
CA GLY A 267 8.07 -3.23 -5.00
C GLY A 267 8.23 -2.39 -3.74
N GLY A 268 9.10 -2.80 -2.81
CA GLY A 268 9.40 -1.98 -1.63
C GLY A 268 10.07 -0.66 -2.01
N GLU A 269 9.54 0.47 -1.57
CA GLU A 269 9.93 1.81 -2.03
C GLU A 269 11.46 2.05 -2.01
N LYS A 270 12.14 1.72 -0.89
CA LYS A 270 13.61 1.86 -0.77
C LYS A 270 14.36 0.90 -1.70
N VAL A 271 13.85 -0.31 -1.85
CA VAL A 271 14.41 -1.33 -2.75
C VAL A 271 14.27 -0.90 -4.19
N LEU A 272 13.09 -0.39 -4.57
CA LEU A 272 12.81 0.09 -5.92
C LEU A 272 13.71 1.27 -6.30
N VAL A 273 13.83 2.29 -5.44
CA VAL A 273 14.69 3.46 -5.67
C VAL A 273 16.13 3.02 -5.90
N TYR A 274 16.64 2.11 -5.05
CA TYR A 274 17.98 1.57 -5.22
C TYR A 274 18.16 0.86 -6.57
N ASN A 275 17.24 -0.04 -6.92
CA ASN A 275 17.34 -0.85 -8.14
C ASN A 275 17.08 -0.08 -9.44
N THR A 276 16.39 1.05 -9.37
CA THR A 276 16.07 1.86 -10.56
C THR A 276 16.98 3.04 -10.77
N VAL A 277 17.41 3.71 -9.70
CA VAL A 277 18.20 4.93 -9.77
C VAL A 277 19.52 4.87 -9.00
N GLY A 278 19.81 3.79 -8.28
CA GLY A 278 21.06 3.57 -7.56
C GLY A 278 21.20 4.40 -6.26
N ARG A 279 20.14 5.09 -5.81
CA ARG A 279 20.19 5.92 -4.60
C ARG A 279 19.82 5.10 -3.37
N VAL A 280 20.62 5.28 -2.29
CA VAL A 280 20.41 4.59 -1.01
C VAL A 280 19.65 5.51 -0.06
N ILE A 281 18.47 5.06 0.38
CA ILE A 281 17.67 5.75 1.38
C ILE A 281 18.03 5.21 2.77
N SER A 282 18.72 6.02 3.56
CA SER A 282 19.16 5.66 4.92
C SER A 282 17.99 5.36 5.87
N ALA A 283 18.30 4.80 7.05
CA ALA A 283 17.32 4.58 8.11
C ALA A 283 16.64 5.91 8.50
N GLY A 284 15.33 5.87 8.73
CA GLY A 284 14.53 7.06 9.09
C GLY A 284 14.35 8.10 7.99
N LYS A 285 14.97 7.92 6.81
CA LYS A 285 14.86 8.83 5.67
C LYS A 285 13.80 8.38 4.66
N LEU A 286 13.30 9.34 3.88
CA LEU A 286 12.30 9.18 2.83
C LEU A 286 12.92 9.30 1.43
N PRO A 287 12.24 8.88 0.36
CA PRO A 287 12.72 9.09 -1.01
C PRO A 287 13.07 10.55 -1.34
N ALA A 288 12.31 11.50 -0.81
CA ALA A 288 12.59 12.93 -0.99
C ALA A 288 13.97 13.36 -0.43
N ASP A 289 14.49 12.68 0.60
CA ASP A 289 15.83 12.95 1.14
C ASP A 289 16.96 12.62 0.16
N VAL A 290 16.65 11.82 -0.86
CA VAL A 290 17.57 11.47 -1.94
C VAL A 290 17.08 11.99 -3.30
N GLY A 291 16.26 13.04 -3.31
CA GLY A 291 15.80 13.72 -4.52
C GLY A 291 14.76 12.95 -5.34
N CYS A 292 14.08 11.95 -4.75
CA CYS A 292 13.11 11.12 -5.46
C CYS A 292 11.68 11.32 -4.95
N ILE A 293 10.71 11.34 -5.87
CA ILE A 293 9.30 11.07 -5.57
C ILE A 293 8.98 9.68 -6.12
N VAL A 294 8.35 8.83 -5.30
CA VAL A 294 7.92 7.50 -5.70
C VAL A 294 6.39 7.44 -5.71
N CYS A 295 5.81 7.11 -6.86
CA CYS A 295 4.37 6.92 -7.03
C CYS A 295 4.07 5.55 -7.63
N ASN A 296 3.03 4.88 -7.15
CA ASN A 296 2.54 3.65 -7.74
C ASN A 296 1.85 3.93 -9.10
N SER A 297 1.89 2.99 -10.05
CA SER A 297 1.30 3.13 -11.38
C SER A 297 -0.21 3.42 -11.35
N SER A 298 -0.97 2.71 -10.51
CA SER A 298 -2.41 2.95 -10.33
C SER A 298 -2.70 4.31 -9.67
N THR A 299 -1.81 4.80 -8.80
CA THR A 299 -1.89 6.16 -8.24
C THR A 299 -1.78 7.20 -9.34
N MET A 300 -0.82 7.08 -10.27
CA MET A 300 -0.66 8.00 -11.39
C MET A 300 -1.87 7.98 -12.32
N ALA A 301 -2.38 6.80 -12.66
CA ALA A 301 -3.57 6.67 -13.50
C ALA A 301 -4.80 7.38 -12.87
N ASN A 302 -4.96 7.32 -11.55
CA ASN A 302 -6.06 7.99 -10.86
C ASN A 302 -5.85 9.51 -10.73
N ILE A 303 -4.61 9.99 -10.59
CA ILE A 303 -4.28 11.43 -10.69
C ILE A 303 -4.71 11.96 -12.06
N ALA A 304 -4.38 11.25 -13.15
CA ALA A 304 -4.82 11.62 -14.50
C ALA A 304 -6.34 11.71 -14.62
N ARG A 305 -7.06 10.70 -14.09
CA ARG A 305 -8.52 10.72 -14.10
C ARG A 305 -9.07 11.97 -13.42
N TYR A 306 -8.59 12.26 -12.20
CA TYR A 306 -9.03 13.45 -11.47
C TYR A 306 -8.75 14.74 -12.25
N ILE A 307 -7.54 14.92 -12.77
CA ILE A 307 -7.17 16.13 -13.51
C ILE A 307 -8.01 16.29 -14.77
N LYS A 308 -8.36 15.19 -15.46
CA LYS A 308 -9.17 15.22 -16.69
C LYS A 308 -10.65 15.45 -16.44
N THR A 309 -11.17 14.94 -15.31
CA THR A 309 -12.65 14.85 -15.11
C THR A 309 -13.14 15.52 -13.84
N GLY A 310 -12.29 15.80 -12.87
CA GLY A 310 -12.68 16.23 -11.52
C GLY A 310 -13.19 15.08 -10.63
N MET A 311 -13.40 13.87 -11.17
CA MET A 311 -13.92 12.75 -10.38
C MET A 311 -12.89 12.31 -9.34
N PRO A 312 -13.17 12.42 -8.03
CA PRO A 312 -12.26 12.01 -6.98
C PRO A 312 -12.10 10.48 -6.92
N LEU A 313 -11.28 9.99 -6.01
CA LEU A 313 -11.06 8.55 -5.82
C LEU A 313 -12.28 7.90 -5.15
N VAL A 314 -13.17 7.34 -5.95
CA VAL A 314 -14.41 6.67 -5.53
C VAL A 314 -14.43 5.17 -5.85
N GLU A 315 -13.56 4.71 -6.73
CA GLU A 315 -13.47 3.33 -7.15
C GLU A 315 -12.02 2.89 -7.37
N LYS A 316 -11.79 1.60 -7.38
CA LYS A 316 -10.45 1.04 -7.54
C LYS A 316 -10.46 -0.28 -8.29
N VAL A 317 -9.39 -0.54 -9.07
CA VAL A 317 -9.09 -1.87 -9.59
C VAL A 317 -8.49 -2.70 -8.46
N ILE A 318 -9.06 -3.85 -8.19
CA ILE A 318 -8.58 -4.83 -7.21
C ILE A 318 -8.48 -6.22 -7.84
N THR A 319 -7.51 -7.00 -7.44
CA THR A 319 -7.41 -8.41 -7.81
C THR A 319 -8.20 -9.24 -6.81
N VAL A 320 -9.09 -10.10 -7.29
CA VAL A 320 -9.81 -11.10 -6.49
C VAL A 320 -9.33 -12.48 -6.92
N ASP A 321 -8.63 -13.19 -6.04
CA ASP A 321 -7.97 -14.46 -6.37
C ASP A 321 -7.83 -15.34 -5.11
N GLY A 322 -7.19 -16.49 -5.25
CA GLY A 322 -6.97 -17.49 -4.18
C GLY A 322 -7.66 -18.81 -4.43
N GLY A 323 -7.16 -19.85 -3.79
CA GLY A 323 -7.62 -21.22 -3.98
C GLY A 323 -9.10 -21.47 -3.70
N ALA A 324 -9.74 -20.63 -2.87
CA ALA A 324 -11.16 -20.74 -2.56
C ALA A 324 -12.08 -19.95 -3.50
N VAL A 325 -11.54 -18.97 -4.28
CA VAL A 325 -12.36 -18.14 -5.18
C VAL A 325 -12.80 -18.95 -6.39
N LYS A 326 -14.09 -18.87 -6.74
CA LYS A 326 -14.66 -19.64 -7.85
C LYS A 326 -14.19 -19.10 -9.21
N GLU A 327 -14.31 -17.80 -9.42
CA GLU A 327 -13.95 -17.10 -10.66
C GLU A 327 -13.00 -15.94 -10.39
N PRO A 328 -11.67 -16.17 -10.32
CA PRO A 328 -10.72 -15.08 -10.12
C PRO A 328 -10.85 -13.99 -11.18
N LYS A 329 -10.85 -12.72 -10.76
CA LYS A 329 -11.04 -11.55 -11.65
C LYS A 329 -10.22 -10.35 -11.16
N ASN A 330 -9.91 -9.43 -12.08
CA ASN A 330 -9.62 -8.06 -11.72
C ASN A 330 -10.93 -7.27 -11.73
N VAL A 331 -11.30 -6.66 -10.62
CA VAL A 331 -12.60 -6.00 -10.42
C VAL A 331 -12.41 -4.52 -10.22
N ILE A 332 -13.21 -3.70 -10.94
CA ILE A 332 -13.38 -2.28 -10.63
C ILE A 332 -14.50 -2.19 -9.60
N ALA A 333 -14.14 -1.96 -8.34
CA ALA A 333 -15.07 -1.92 -7.21
C ALA A 333 -15.20 -0.50 -6.64
N PRO A 334 -16.41 -0.04 -6.32
CA PRO A 334 -16.62 1.15 -5.50
C PRO A 334 -15.92 0.98 -4.13
N ILE A 335 -15.25 2.04 -3.66
CA ILE A 335 -14.65 2.03 -2.32
C ILE A 335 -15.77 1.94 -1.28
N GLY A 336 -15.58 1.15 -0.24
CA GLY A 336 -16.60 0.91 0.78
C GLY A 336 -17.49 -0.31 0.52
N THR A 337 -17.38 -0.95 -0.65
CA THR A 337 -18.11 -2.20 -0.95
C THR A 337 -17.72 -3.30 0.02
N PRO A 338 -18.67 -4.03 0.62
CA PRO A 338 -18.36 -5.21 1.43
C PRO A 338 -17.54 -6.23 0.65
N VAL A 339 -16.53 -6.82 1.28
CA VAL A 339 -15.68 -7.85 0.67
C VAL A 339 -16.51 -9.07 0.22
N GLY A 340 -17.58 -9.39 0.95
CA GLY A 340 -18.53 -10.45 0.57
C GLY A 340 -19.17 -10.21 -0.79
N ASP A 341 -19.67 -8.98 -1.04
CA ASP A 341 -20.30 -8.63 -2.32
C ASP A 341 -19.30 -8.73 -3.50
N VAL A 342 -18.03 -8.43 -3.24
CA VAL A 342 -16.98 -8.58 -4.25
C VAL A 342 -16.73 -10.07 -4.57
N PHE A 343 -16.70 -10.95 -3.57
CA PHE A 343 -16.61 -12.40 -3.81
C PHE A 343 -17.85 -12.94 -4.52
N ASP A 344 -19.05 -12.49 -4.16
CA ASP A 344 -20.29 -12.88 -4.83
C ASP A 344 -20.27 -12.51 -6.31
N PHE A 345 -19.77 -11.32 -6.66
CA PHE A 345 -19.54 -10.90 -8.04
C PHE A 345 -18.52 -11.80 -8.78
N CYS A 346 -17.61 -12.43 -8.05
CA CYS A 346 -16.67 -13.43 -8.56
C CYS A 346 -17.22 -14.86 -8.50
N GLY A 347 -18.56 -15.04 -8.42
CA GLY A 347 -19.25 -16.33 -8.39
C GLY A 347 -19.21 -17.03 -7.02
N GLY A 348 -18.77 -16.35 -5.97
CA GLY A 348 -18.63 -16.88 -4.63
C GLY A 348 -17.42 -17.81 -4.45
N PHE A 349 -17.52 -18.70 -3.49
CA PHE A 349 -16.48 -19.65 -3.16
C PHE A 349 -16.75 -21.03 -3.75
N LYS A 350 -15.71 -21.75 -4.13
CA LYS A 350 -15.77 -23.17 -4.49
C LYS A 350 -15.53 -24.11 -3.30
N CYS A 351 -14.99 -23.58 -2.20
CA CYS A 351 -14.86 -24.22 -0.91
C CYS A 351 -14.77 -23.13 0.17
N ASP A 352 -15.04 -23.49 1.42
CA ASP A 352 -14.90 -22.54 2.54
C ASP A 352 -13.47 -22.01 2.63
N PRO A 353 -13.27 -20.67 2.64
CA PRO A 353 -11.94 -20.10 2.76
C PRO A 353 -11.40 -20.29 4.19
N GLU A 354 -10.21 -20.83 4.30
CA GLU A 354 -9.49 -20.90 5.59
C GLU A 354 -8.99 -19.53 6.03
N LYS A 355 -8.76 -18.62 5.07
CA LYS A 355 -8.28 -17.28 5.35
C LYS A 355 -8.64 -16.32 4.21
N VAL A 356 -9.13 -15.15 4.60
CA VAL A 356 -9.34 -14.02 3.69
C VAL A 356 -8.35 -12.90 4.02
N LEU A 357 -7.74 -12.32 2.99
CA LEU A 357 -6.71 -11.30 3.14
C LEU A 357 -7.05 -10.04 2.34
N TYR A 358 -6.77 -8.87 2.91
CA TYR A 358 -6.48 -7.67 2.14
C TYR A 358 -5.04 -7.70 1.66
N GLY A 359 -4.82 -7.49 0.35
CA GLY A 359 -3.48 -7.52 -0.24
C GLY A 359 -2.95 -8.93 -0.48
N GLY A 360 -1.64 -9.05 -0.65
CA GLY A 360 -0.98 -10.31 -0.95
C GLY A 360 -0.64 -11.16 0.28
N PRO A 361 -0.17 -12.41 0.07
CA PRO A 361 0.08 -13.33 1.19
C PRO A 361 1.33 -12.98 2.01
N MET A 362 2.19 -12.06 1.54
CA MET A 362 3.45 -11.72 2.22
C MET A 362 3.29 -10.54 3.17
N MET A 363 2.53 -9.50 2.78
CA MET A 363 2.32 -8.27 3.55
C MET A 363 0.84 -8.00 3.83
N GLY A 364 -0.06 -8.83 3.33
CA GLY A 364 -1.49 -8.67 3.50
C GLY A 364 -1.95 -8.87 4.94
N ILE A 365 -3.18 -8.41 5.21
CA ILE A 365 -3.79 -8.45 6.53
C ILE A 365 -5.01 -9.36 6.46
N ALA A 366 -5.10 -10.34 7.35
CA ALA A 366 -6.29 -11.18 7.45
C ALA A 366 -7.48 -10.34 7.94
N VAL A 367 -8.64 -10.54 7.30
CA VAL A 367 -9.88 -9.86 7.69
C VAL A 367 -10.70 -10.75 8.61
N PRO A 368 -11.43 -10.16 9.58
CA PRO A 368 -12.18 -10.94 10.57
C PRO A 368 -13.44 -11.58 9.99
N ASP A 369 -14.07 -10.90 9.04
CA ASP A 369 -15.31 -11.32 8.37
C ASP A 369 -15.44 -10.64 7.00
N LEU A 370 -16.48 -10.99 6.26
CA LEU A 370 -16.70 -10.51 4.89
C LEU A 370 -17.48 -9.18 4.80
N SER A 371 -17.93 -8.63 5.92
CA SER A 371 -18.63 -7.33 5.96
C SER A 371 -17.65 -6.14 5.87
N VAL A 372 -16.36 -6.39 6.08
CA VAL A 372 -15.33 -5.34 5.99
C VAL A 372 -15.30 -4.71 4.59
N PRO A 373 -15.12 -3.38 4.48
CA PRO A 373 -15.22 -2.68 3.20
C PRO A 373 -13.93 -2.71 2.37
N VAL A 374 -14.05 -2.61 1.05
CA VAL A 374 -12.93 -2.26 0.16
C VAL A 374 -12.39 -0.88 0.55
N LEU A 375 -11.09 -0.78 0.80
CA LEU A 375 -10.41 0.45 1.21
C LEU A 375 -9.71 1.12 0.02
N LYS A 376 -9.36 2.41 0.15
CA LYS A 376 -8.58 3.14 -0.88
C LYS A 376 -7.29 2.41 -1.27
N GLN A 377 -6.59 1.80 -0.32
CA GLN A 377 -5.33 1.10 -0.52
C GLN A 377 -5.47 -0.41 -0.84
N THR A 378 -6.68 -0.97 -0.82
CA THR A 378 -6.91 -2.38 -1.16
C THR A 378 -6.54 -2.63 -2.62
N ASN A 379 -5.49 -3.40 -2.89
CA ASN A 379 -5.07 -3.78 -4.25
C ASN A 379 -5.41 -5.22 -4.61
N ALA A 380 -5.74 -6.03 -3.59
CA ALA A 380 -6.26 -7.37 -3.77
C ALA A 380 -7.12 -7.81 -2.57
N ILE A 381 -8.01 -8.76 -2.83
CA ILE A 381 -8.73 -9.52 -1.83
C ILE A 381 -8.54 -10.99 -2.18
N LEU A 382 -7.91 -11.76 -1.28
CA LEU A 382 -7.58 -13.15 -1.51
C LEU A 382 -8.38 -14.04 -0.57
N ALA A 383 -9.00 -15.10 -1.12
CA ALA A 383 -9.59 -16.16 -0.32
C ALA A 383 -8.79 -17.46 -0.51
N LEU A 384 -8.01 -17.80 0.51
CA LEU A 384 -7.08 -18.93 0.49
C LEU A 384 -7.76 -20.21 1.00
N ASP A 385 -7.49 -21.31 0.31
CA ASP A 385 -7.95 -22.64 0.72
C ASP A 385 -7.00 -23.30 1.74
N LYS A 386 -7.38 -24.47 2.23
CA LYS A 386 -6.61 -25.26 3.20
C LYS A 386 -5.22 -25.67 2.69
N LYS A 387 -5.03 -25.83 1.38
CA LYS A 387 -3.73 -26.20 0.80
C LYS A 387 -2.77 -25.02 0.81
N GLU A 388 -3.28 -23.81 0.66
CA GLU A 388 -2.51 -22.56 0.62
C GLU A 388 -2.17 -22.04 2.01
N THR A 389 -2.94 -22.44 3.03
CA THR A 389 -2.79 -21.99 4.42
C THR A 389 -2.14 -23.01 5.32
N ASN A 390 -1.71 -24.15 4.79
CA ASN A 390 -1.10 -25.22 5.59
C ASN A 390 0.14 -24.71 6.33
N THR A 391 0.00 -24.51 7.63
CA THR A 391 1.06 -24.07 8.53
C THR A 391 1.54 -25.23 9.37
N SER A 392 2.78 -25.65 9.15
CA SER A 392 3.46 -26.60 10.05
C SER A 392 3.66 -25.97 11.43
N LYS A 393 3.72 -26.79 12.48
CA LYS A 393 3.99 -26.32 13.85
C LYS A 393 5.32 -25.54 13.92
N THR A 394 5.30 -24.43 14.63
CA THR A 394 6.53 -23.67 14.95
C THR A 394 7.44 -24.49 15.85
N THR A 395 8.72 -24.55 15.51
CA THR A 395 9.74 -25.22 16.30
C THR A 395 10.85 -24.26 16.78
N ALA A 396 11.78 -24.77 17.57
CA ALA A 396 12.91 -23.99 18.05
C ALA A 396 13.80 -23.52 16.88
N CYS A 397 14.48 -22.36 17.05
CA CYS A 397 15.39 -21.83 16.06
C CYS A 397 16.62 -22.74 15.93
N ILE A 398 16.87 -23.25 14.72
CA ILE A 398 18.06 -24.09 14.42
C ILE A 398 19.29 -23.27 14.03
N ARG A 399 19.25 -21.94 14.14
CA ARG A 399 20.34 -21.00 13.85
C ARG A 399 20.93 -21.10 12.42
N CYS A 400 20.14 -21.46 11.43
CA CYS A 400 20.59 -21.69 10.04
C CYS A 400 20.92 -20.40 9.26
N GLY A 401 20.65 -19.20 9.77
CA GLY A 401 20.99 -17.92 9.15
C GLY A 401 20.12 -17.53 7.95
N LYS A 402 19.19 -18.35 7.45
CA LYS A 402 18.40 -18.06 6.23
C LYS A 402 17.65 -16.73 6.32
N CYS A 403 17.07 -16.40 7.48
CA CYS A 403 16.34 -15.15 7.67
C CYS A 403 17.22 -13.90 7.50
N THR A 404 18.46 -13.92 7.98
CA THR A 404 19.44 -12.83 7.83
C THR A 404 19.95 -12.73 6.40
N ASN A 405 20.26 -13.86 5.77
CA ASN A 405 20.78 -13.89 4.40
C ASN A 405 19.76 -13.40 3.37
N THR A 406 18.48 -13.56 3.66
CA THR A 406 17.37 -13.14 2.77
C THR A 406 16.96 -11.69 2.99
N CYS A 407 17.26 -11.12 4.16
CA CYS A 407 16.80 -9.77 4.50
C CYS A 407 17.37 -8.72 3.53
N PRO A 408 16.53 -7.93 2.81
CA PRO A 408 17.01 -6.92 1.87
C PRO A 408 17.82 -5.82 2.55
N PHE A 409 17.62 -5.60 3.84
CA PHE A 409 18.33 -4.60 4.64
C PHE A 409 19.45 -5.19 5.51
N GLY A 410 19.75 -6.48 5.38
CA GLY A 410 20.81 -7.13 6.14
C GLY A 410 20.55 -7.26 7.63
N LEU A 411 19.30 -7.11 8.08
CA LEU A 411 18.92 -7.23 9.49
C LEU A 411 19.09 -8.68 9.99
N ASN A 412 19.13 -8.83 11.31
CA ASN A 412 19.09 -10.12 12.00
C ASN A 412 17.68 -10.38 12.60
N PRO A 413 16.69 -10.90 11.83
CA PRO A 413 15.33 -11.08 12.31
C PRO A 413 15.22 -12.03 13.52
N ALA A 414 16.07 -13.05 13.59
CA ALA A 414 16.09 -13.98 14.73
C ALA A 414 16.63 -13.30 16.00
N GLY A 415 17.65 -12.44 15.85
CA GLY A 415 18.18 -11.63 16.96
C GLY A 415 17.15 -10.62 17.46
N ILE A 416 16.48 -9.90 16.56
CA ILE A 416 15.40 -8.97 16.89
C ILE A 416 14.27 -9.70 17.66
N SER A 417 13.85 -10.88 17.16
CA SER A 417 12.84 -11.69 17.84
C SER A 417 13.27 -12.15 19.24
N LYS A 418 14.55 -12.42 19.45
CA LYS A 418 15.08 -12.76 20.77
C LYS A 418 15.10 -11.55 21.71
N ALA A 419 15.60 -10.40 21.24
CA ALA A 419 15.62 -9.16 22.00
C ALA A 419 14.22 -8.74 22.43
N TYR A 420 13.24 -8.80 21.51
CA TYR A 420 11.84 -8.49 21.81
C TYR A 420 11.26 -9.40 22.92
N LYS A 421 11.53 -10.72 22.86
CA LYS A 421 11.05 -11.66 23.89
C LYS A 421 11.62 -11.42 25.28
N ASN A 422 12.80 -10.82 25.34
CA ASN A 422 13.46 -10.46 26.59
C ASN A 422 13.19 -9.00 27.01
N ASP A 423 12.33 -8.27 26.30
CA ASP A 423 12.08 -6.82 26.46
C ASP A 423 13.35 -5.96 26.44
N ASP A 424 14.38 -6.41 25.72
CA ASP A 424 15.67 -5.75 25.61
C ASP A 424 15.62 -4.66 24.52
N VAL A 425 15.13 -3.48 24.92
CA VAL A 425 14.92 -2.34 24.01
C VAL A 425 16.24 -1.80 23.46
N GLU A 426 17.30 -1.80 24.27
CA GLU A 426 18.63 -1.36 23.82
C GLU A 426 19.15 -2.26 22.69
N MET A 427 18.98 -3.56 22.84
CA MET A 427 19.36 -4.53 21.79
C MET A 427 18.46 -4.40 20.56
N LEU A 428 17.15 -4.08 20.70
CA LEU A 428 16.27 -3.80 19.56
C LEU A 428 16.79 -2.62 18.75
N GLU A 429 17.27 -1.56 19.40
CA GLU A 429 17.85 -0.40 18.76
C GLU A 429 19.18 -0.76 18.06
N LYS A 430 20.09 -1.45 18.74
CA LYS A 430 21.36 -1.92 18.16
C LYS A 430 21.17 -2.84 16.94
N LEU A 431 20.12 -3.67 16.94
CA LEU A 431 19.79 -4.56 15.82
C LEU A 431 18.99 -3.87 14.70
N GLY A 432 18.66 -2.57 14.83
CA GLY A 432 17.93 -1.81 13.83
C GLY A 432 16.50 -2.30 13.60
N ALA A 433 15.78 -2.64 14.66
CA ALA A 433 14.39 -3.14 14.54
C ALA A 433 13.46 -2.15 13.83
N ASP A 434 13.71 -0.85 13.95
CA ASP A 434 12.97 0.24 13.28
C ASP A 434 13.20 0.29 11.76
N ILE A 435 14.30 -0.25 11.26
CA ILE A 435 14.62 -0.29 9.82
C ILE A 435 13.78 -1.33 9.08
N CYS A 436 13.24 -2.33 9.79
CA CYS A 436 12.48 -3.42 9.19
C CYS A 436 11.29 -2.90 8.37
N MET A 437 11.24 -3.29 7.07
CA MET A 437 10.14 -2.96 6.16
C MET A 437 8.96 -3.94 6.22
N LEU A 438 9.02 -4.94 7.11
CA LEU A 438 7.95 -5.91 7.38
C LEU A 438 7.55 -6.79 6.17
N CYS A 439 8.48 -7.05 5.26
CA CYS A 439 8.21 -7.75 3.99
C CYS A 439 7.88 -9.25 4.12
N GLY A 440 8.00 -9.87 5.27
CA GLY A 440 7.69 -11.30 5.47
C GLY A 440 8.75 -12.29 4.98
N CYS A 441 9.79 -11.88 4.23
CA CYS A 441 10.82 -12.80 3.70
C CYS A 441 11.41 -13.73 4.76
N CYS A 442 11.69 -13.20 5.95
CA CYS A 442 12.31 -13.96 7.05
C CYS A 442 11.39 -15.06 7.61
N SER A 443 10.08 -14.81 7.73
CA SER A 443 9.08 -15.82 8.11
C SER A 443 8.95 -16.89 7.03
N PHE A 444 8.89 -16.48 5.76
CA PHE A 444 8.72 -17.38 4.62
C PHE A 444 9.85 -18.40 4.49
N VAL A 445 11.12 -17.97 4.59
CA VAL A 445 12.28 -18.86 4.43
C VAL A 445 12.62 -19.67 5.69
N CYS A 446 11.93 -19.42 6.81
CA CYS A 446 12.26 -20.07 8.08
C CYS A 446 11.85 -21.53 8.08
N PRO A 447 12.81 -22.50 8.14
CA PRO A 447 12.47 -23.92 8.18
C PRO A 447 11.77 -24.31 9.49
N ALA A 448 12.01 -23.57 10.58
CA ALA A 448 11.36 -23.74 11.88
C ALA A 448 9.98 -23.05 11.97
N LYS A 449 9.45 -22.51 10.86
CA LYS A 449 8.14 -21.84 10.75
C LYS A 449 7.90 -20.78 11.84
N ARG A 450 8.96 -20.04 12.18
CA ARG A 450 8.85 -18.97 13.19
C ARG A 450 8.21 -17.73 12.60
N PRO A 451 7.26 -17.09 13.31
CA PRO A 451 6.60 -15.85 12.91
C PRO A 451 7.55 -14.65 13.13
N LEU A 452 8.63 -14.58 12.33
CA LEU A 452 9.69 -13.58 12.51
C LEU A 452 9.24 -12.18 12.08
N ALA A 453 8.49 -12.08 10.98
CA ALA A 453 7.99 -10.80 10.50
C ALA A 453 7.02 -10.19 11.50
N GLU A 454 6.09 -10.99 12.01
CA GLU A 454 5.09 -10.60 13.01
C GLU A 454 5.76 -10.18 14.31
N THR A 455 6.76 -10.93 14.76
CA THR A 455 7.55 -10.55 15.94
C THR A 455 8.33 -9.25 15.70
N ASN A 456 8.87 -9.04 14.49
CA ASN A 456 9.59 -7.81 14.16
C ASN A 456 8.65 -6.58 14.10
N VAL A 457 7.37 -6.75 13.73
CA VAL A 457 6.35 -5.69 13.87
C VAL A 457 6.23 -5.26 15.33
N LEU A 458 6.05 -6.24 16.23
CA LEU A 458 5.92 -5.98 17.66
C LEU A 458 7.20 -5.34 18.24
N ALA A 459 8.37 -5.83 17.84
CA ALA A 459 9.67 -5.28 18.24
C ALA A 459 9.83 -3.82 17.82
N LYS A 460 9.47 -3.52 16.57
CA LYS A 460 9.50 -2.15 16.04
C LYS A 460 8.58 -1.22 16.83
N ASN A 461 7.36 -1.65 17.09
CA ASN A 461 6.39 -0.86 17.87
C ASN A 461 6.86 -0.65 19.31
N ARG A 462 7.43 -1.67 19.96
CA ARG A 462 8.00 -1.56 21.30
C ARG A 462 9.12 -0.51 21.36
N LEU A 463 10.03 -0.54 20.38
CA LEU A 463 11.11 0.43 20.28
C LEU A 463 10.58 1.86 20.05
N MET A 464 9.58 2.02 19.16
CA MET A 464 8.98 3.33 18.90
C MET A 464 8.23 3.89 20.09
N ALA A 465 7.51 3.05 20.84
CA ALA A 465 6.83 3.46 22.07
C ALA A 465 7.82 3.95 23.14
N GLU A 466 8.97 3.29 23.28
CA GLU A 466 10.01 3.72 24.20
C GLU A 466 10.62 5.08 23.81
N ARG A 467 10.87 5.28 22.51
CA ARG A 467 11.36 6.56 22.00
C ARG A 467 10.35 7.69 22.21
N ALA A 468 9.05 7.42 22.12
CA ALA A 468 8.00 8.39 22.40
C ALA A 468 8.01 8.82 23.88
N LYS A 469 8.04 7.87 24.82
CA LYS A 469 8.13 8.15 26.27
C LYS A 469 9.36 8.99 26.65
N LYS A 470 10.52 8.68 26.06
CA LYS A 470 11.76 9.45 26.30
C LYS A 470 11.66 10.89 25.79
N LYS A 471 10.87 11.16 24.76
CA LYS A 471 10.62 12.53 24.28
C LYS A 471 9.69 13.30 25.17
N GLU A 472 8.62 12.67 25.65
CA GLU A 472 7.66 13.27 26.59
C GLU A 472 8.30 13.57 27.96
N GLY A 473 9.22 12.71 28.42
CA GLY A 473 9.95 12.92 29.68
C GLY A 473 11.07 13.96 29.61
N ASN A 474 11.45 14.41 28.42
CA ASN A 474 12.46 15.45 28.18
C ASN A 474 11.87 16.80 27.71
N ALA A 475 10.54 16.90 27.60
CA ALA A 475 9.78 18.11 27.28
C ALA A 475 9.16 18.71 28.53
#